data_5d1e8e288d24a590562b3af8b92371f5
#
_entry.id   5d1e8e288d24a590562b3af8b92371f5
#
_cell.length_a   1.000
_cell.length_b   1.000
_cell.length_c   1.000
_cell.angle_alpha   90.00
_cell.angle_beta   90.00
_cell.angle_gamma   90.00
#
_symmetry.space_group_name_H-M   'P 1'
#
loop_
_entity.id
_entity.type
_entity.pdbx_description
1 polymer ?
#
loop_
_entity_poly.entity_id
_entity_poly.type
_entity_poly.pdbx_seq_one_letter_code
_entity_poly.pdbx_strand_id
1 'polypeptide(L)'
;MDNIAGTKSGLTWAVHISVALLVLLWLFPTAGLLISSFRTSDQIATSGWWKAGFPSEQNLTLRTDAPDTQVQEGDEFVVQGNLFGEPGDVKISVYGVTSPDINAYKAGETADLKDGATVTVQVNGDYRMESPVEMSGRRGSRIFVTAKTPPEFTLQNYKNVLFDPSNREGMAKAFFNT
;
A
#
# COMPACT_ATOMS: atom_id res chain seq x y z
N MET A 1 66.08 -7.88 16.45
CA MET A 1 65.15 -8.65 15.58
C MET A 1 63.76 -8.11 15.86
N ASP A 2 63.39 -7.10 15.11
CA ASP A 2 62.11 -6.40 15.28
C ASP A 2 60.99 -7.27 14.74
N ASN A 3 60.01 -7.53 15.62
CA ASN A 3 58.84 -8.34 15.34
C ASN A 3 58.02 -7.73 14.18
N ILE A 4 58.16 -8.30 13.00
CA ILE A 4 57.41 -7.94 11.78
C ILE A 4 55.92 -8.34 11.89
N ALA A 5 55.51 -8.93 13.01
CA ALA A 5 54.16 -9.47 13.23
C ALA A 5 53.15 -8.43 13.77
N GLY A 6 53.48 -7.12 13.89
CA GLY A 6 52.65 -6.15 14.62
C GLY A 6 51.95 -5.06 13.81
N THR A 7 52.33 -4.81 12.57
CA THR A 7 51.65 -3.78 11.74
C THR A 7 50.77 -4.48 10.71
N LYS A 8 49.47 -4.45 10.95
CA LYS A 8 48.51 -4.82 9.90
C LYS A 8 48.74 -3.89 8.70
N SER A 9 49.34 -4.43 7.66
CA SER A 9 49.67 -3.71 6.43
C SER A 9 48.37 -3.07 5.88
N GLY A 10 48.49 -1.84 5.33
CA GLY A 10 47.34 -1.20 4.64
C GLY A 10 46.73 -2.09 3.55
N LEU A 11 47.54 -2.98 2.96
CA LEU A 11 47.07 -4.00 2.01
C LEU A 11 46.10 -4.99 2.66
N THR A 12 46.33 -5.41 3.90
CA THR A 12 45.43 -6.31 4.64
C THR A 12 44.06 -5.66 4.84
N TRP A 13 44.02 -4.37 5.19
CA TRP A 13 42.78 -3.60 5.30
C TRP A 13 42.09 -3.47 3.95
N ALA A 14 42.81 -3.18 2.89
CA ALA A 14 42.24 -3.08 1.54
C ALA A 14 41.60 -4.42 1.10
N VAL A 15 42.25 -5.55 1.36
CA VAL A 15 41.68 -6.86 1.07
C VAL A 15 40.40 -7.11 1.87
N HIS A 16 40.40 -6.85 3.19
CA HIS A 16 39.20 -7.05 4.02
C HIS A 16 38.02 -6.17 3.58
N ILE A 17 38.29 -4.91 3.23
CA ILE A 17 37.24 -4.00 2.72
C ILE A 17 36.71 -4.49 1.38
N SER A 18 37.58 -4.92 0.48
CA SER A 18 37.17 -5.45 -0.83
C SER A 18 36.31 -6.70 -0.69
N VAL A 19 36.73 -7.64 0.18
CA VAL A 19 35.94 -8.84 0.45
C VAL A 19 34.59 -8.47 1.08
N ALA A 20 34.56 -7.57 2.05
CA ALA A 20 33.33 -7.12 2.68
C ALA A 20 32.38 -6.47 1.66
N LEU A 21 32.88 -5.62 0.76
CA LEU A 21 32.08 -5.03 -0.31
C LEU A 21 31.52 -6.08 -1.28
N LEU A 22 32.31 -7.06 -1.66
CA LEU A 22 31.86 -8.17 -2.49
C LEU A 22 30.75 -8.97 -1.81
N VAL A 23 30.92 -9.30 -0.54
CA VAL A 23 29.90 -10.02 0.24
C VAL A 23 28.60 -9.20 0.33
N LEU A 24 28.70 -7.90 0.63
CA LEU A 24 27.54 -7.02 0.68
C LEU A 24 26.83 -6.93 -0.68
N LEU A 25 27.60 -6.83 -1.77
CA LEU A 25 27.06 -6.81 -3.14
C LEU A 25 26.27 -8.09 -3.46
N TRP A 26 26.76 -9.25 -3.03
CA TRP A 26 26.09 -10.53 -3.21
C TRP A 26 24.87 -10.72 -2.29
N LEU A 27 24.94 -10.22 -1.07
CA LEU A 27 23.82 -10.28 -0.13
C LEU A 27 22.70 -9.32 -0.49
N PHE A 28 22.98 -8.22 -1.19
CA PHE A 28 22.02 -7.19 -1.51
C PHE A 28 20.76 -7.72 -2.24
N PRO A 29 20.85 -8.48 -3.35
CA PRO A 29 19.67 -9.02 -4.00
C PRO A 29 18.95 -10.09 -3.15
N THR A 30 19.69 -10.89 -2.39
CA THR A 30 19.10 -11.91 -1.51
C THR A 30 18.31 -11.28 -0.37
N ALA A 31 18.86 -10.23 0.27
CA ALA A 31 18.16 -9.46 1.28
C ALA A 31 16.91 -8.78 0.69
N GLY A 32 17.02 -8.26 -0.54
CA GLY A 32 15.89 -7.68 -1.25
C GLY A 32 14.75 -8.65 -1.48
N LEU A 33 15.04 -9.87 -1.92
CA LEU A 33 14.05 -10.93 -2.09
C LEU A 33 13.41 -11.32 -0.76
N LEU A 34 14.22 -11.50 0.28
CA LEU A 34 13.73 -11.85 1.61
C LEU A 34 12.77 -10.78 2.16
N ILE A 35 13.16 -9.50 2.12
CA ILE A 35 12.30 -8.41 2.59
C ILE A 35 11.04 -8.30 1.73
N SER A 36 11.15 -8.42 0.41
CA SER A 36 10.01 -8.36 -0.50
C SER A 36 9.02 -9.50 -0.27
N SER A 37 9.45 -10.67 0.18
CA SER A 37 8.57 -11.82 0.43
C SER A 37 7.57 -11.58 1.56
N PHE A 38 7.83 -10.63 2.44
CA PHE A 38 6.92 -10.21 3.51
C PHE A 38 6.05 -9.01 3.16
N ARG A 39 6.21 -8.43 1.97
CA ARG A 39 5.44 -7.24 1.54
C ARG A 39 4.22 -7.65 0.74
N THR A 40 3.21 -6.78 0.74
CA THR A 40 2.05 -6.93 -0.14
C THR A 40 2.44 -6.68 -1.61
N SER A 41 1.66 -7.22 -2.56
CA SER A 41 1.87 -7.01 -4.00
C SER A 41 1.88 -5.52 -4.37
N ASP A 42 1.00 -4.74 -3.77
CA ASP A 42 0.87 -3.30 -4.04
C ASP A 42 2.11 -2.52 -3.57
N GLN A 43 2.64 -2.87 -2.40
CA GLN A 43 3.87 -2.28 -1.90
C GLN A 43 5.09 -2.63 -2.76
N ILE A 44 5.17 -3.88 -3.28
CA ILE A 44 6.26 -4.31 -4.17
C ILE A 44 6.18 -3.54 -5.50
N ALA A 45 4.97 -3.33 -6.02
CA ALA A 45 4.75 -2.63 -7.28
C ALA A 45 5.07 -1.13 -7.20
N THR A 46 4.88 -0.51 -6.03
CA THR A 46 4.99 0.95 -5.86
C THR A 46 6.34 1.42 -5.32
N SER A 47 7.10 0.55 -4.63
CA SER A 47 8.36 0.95 -4.03
C SER A 47 9.38 -0.16 -3.95
N GLY A 48 10.68 0.18 -4.04
CA GLY A 48 11.78 -0.76 -3.86
C GLY A 48 11.85 -1.31 -2.42
N TRP A 49 12.46 -2.50 -2.26
CA TRP A 49 12.58 -3.18 -0.97
C TRP A 49 13.33 -2.36 0.10
N TRP A 50 14.24 -1.47 -0.30
CA TRP A 50 14.96 -0.57 0.62
C TRP A 50 14.08 0.48 1.27
N LYS A 51 12.86 0.68 0.76
CA LYS A 51 11.82 1.52 1.36
C LYS A 51 10.80 0.74 2.19
N ALA A 52 10.99 -0.55 2.37
CA ALA A 52 10.03 -1.43 3.04
C ALA A 52 9.66 -1.01 4.48
N GLY A 53 10.58 -0.34 5.18
CA GLY A 53 10.35 0.17 6.53
C GLY A 53 9.77 1.59 6.60
N PHE A 54 9.46 2.20 5.47
CA PHE A 54 8.96 3.56 5.40
C PHE A 54 7.55 3.60 4.80
N PRO A 55 6.70 4.56 5.20
CA PRO A 55 5.41 4.79 4.57
C PRO A 55 5.57 5.01 3.07
N SER A 56 4.69 4.43 2.29
CA SER A 56 4.67 4.57 0.82
C SER A 56 3.37 5.18 0.34
N GLU A 57 3.44 5.97 -0.72
CA GLU A 57 2.24 6.45 -1.42
C GLU A 57 1.70 5.36 -2.33
N GLN A 58 0.41 5.11 -2.23
CA GLN A 58 -0.31 4.12 -3.02
C GLN A 58 -1.56 4.74 -3.63
N ASN A 59 -1.82 4.35 -4.87
CA ASN A 59 -3.08 4.70 -5.53
C ASN A 59 -4.09 3.58 -5.28
N LEU A 60 -5.13 3.90 -4.53
CA LEU A 60 -6.18 2.96 -4.17
C LEU A 60 -7.48 3.34 -4.88
N THR A 61 -8.24 2.33 -5.26
CA THR A 61 -9.60 2.52 -5.78
C THR A 61 -10.58 2.02 -4.73
N LEU A 62 -11.23 2.93 -4.07
CA LEU A 62 -12.17 2.68 -2.99
C LEU A 62 -13.60 2.99 -3.44
N ARG A 63 -14.57 2.67 -2.60
CA ARG A 63 -15.98 3.00 -2.84
C ARG A 63 -16.58 3.61 -1.60
N THR A 64 -17.47 4.57 -1.81
CA THR A 64 -18.38 5.04 -0.76
C THR A 64 -19.35 3.91 -0.39
N ASP A 65 -20.08 4.09 0.69
CA ASP A 65 -21.21 3.23 1.02
C ASP A 65 -22.26 3.30 -0.10
N ALA A 66 -23.13 2.29 -0.12
CA ALA A 66 -24.16 2.22 -1.14
C ALA A 66 -25.26 3.28 -0.89
N PRO A 67 -25.96 3.74 -1.94
CA PRO A 67 -27.00 4.75 -1.80
C PRO A 67 -28.14 4.39 -0.84
N ASP A 68 -28.35 3.13 -0.52
CA ASP A 68 -29.35 2.67 0.44
C ASP A 68 -29.07 3.11 1.89
N THR A 69 -27.83 3.56 2.17
CA THR A 69 -27.43 4.15 3.45
C THR A 69 -27.65 5.66 3.54
N GLN A 70 -28.18 6.29 2.47
CA GLN A 70 -28.41 7.73 2.44
C GLN A 70 -29.43 8.17 3.49
N VAL A 71 -29.18 9.35 4.05
CA VAL A 71 -30.07 10.00 4.99
C VAL A 71 -30.49 11.34 4.36
N GLN A 72 -31.77 11.68 4.45
CA GLN A 72 -32.24 13.00 4.02
C GLN A 72 -31.95 14.03 5.10
N GLU A 73 -31.14 15.04 4.78
CA GLU A 73 -30.83 16.18 5.62
C GLU A 73 -31.38 17.46 4.92
N GLY A 74 -32.58 17.90 5.35
CA GLY A 74 -33.25 19.03 4.70
C GLY A 74 -33.68 18.70 3.27
N ASP A 75 -33.18 19.45 2.30
CA ASP A 75 -33.47 19.27 0.87
C ASP A 75 -32.44 18.41 0.14
N GLU A 76 -31.46 17.85 0.87
CA GLU A 76 -30.36 17.06 0.32
C GLU A 76 -30.33 15.62 0.84
N PHE A 77 -29.85 14.71 0.01
CA PHE A 77 -29.58 13.33 0.35
C PHE A 77 -28.08 13.17 0.63
N VAL A 78 -27.74 12.65 1.80
CA VAL A 78 -26.37 12.56 2.30
C VAL A 78 -25.96 11.10 2.50
N VAL A 79 -24.79 10.72 1.98
CA VAL A 79 -24.09 9.48 2.33
C VAL A 79 -22.76 9.87 2.97
N GLN A 80 -22.49 9.36 4.15
CA GLN A 80 -21.25 9.62 4.86
C GLN A 80 -20.68 8.36 5.48
N GLY A 81 -19.37 8.29 5.58
CA GLY A 81 -18.68 7.13 6.14
C GLY A 81 -17.16 7.31 6.08
N ASN A 82 -16.45 6.21 6.19
CA ASN A 82 -15.00 6.18 6.01
C ASN A 82 -14.64 5.22 4.86
N LEU A 83 -13.81 5.69 3.92
CA LEU A 83 -13.41 4.92 2.74
C LEU A 83 -12.61 3.65 3.08
N PHE A 84 -12.00 3.57 4.26
CA PHE A 84 -11.25 2.41 4.74
C PHE A 84 -12.06 1.51 5.68
N GLY A 85 -13.33 1.87 5.93
CA GLY A 85 -14.21 1.18 6.88
C GLY A 85 -13.99 1.64 8.33
N GLU A 86 -12.76 1.66 8.80
CA GLU A 86 -12.40 2.17 10.12
C GLU A 86 -11.29 3.21 10.01
N PRO A 87 -11.28 4.24 10.87
CA PRO A 87 -10.19 5.21 10.91
C PRO A 87 -8.86 4.52 11.25
N GLY A 88 -7.86 4.69 10.39
CA GLY A 88 -6.54 4.12 10.54
C GLY A 88 -5.43 5.16 10.34
N ASP A 89 -4.18 4.69 10.35
CA ASP A 89 -2.98 5.53 10.13
C ASP A 89 -2.76 5.93 8.65
N VAL A 90 -3.73 5.62 7.79
CA VAL A 90 -3.70 5.97 6.36
C VAL A 90 -4.06 7.44 6.20
N LYS A 91 -3.26 8.17 5.43
CA LYS A 91 -3.48 9.59 5.16
C LYS A 91 -3.65 9.82 3.67
N ILE A 92 -4.84 10.28 3.28
CA ILE A 92 -5.13 10.68 1.89
C ILE A 92 -4.50 12.05 1.65
N SER A 93 -3.73 12.17 0.57
CA SER A 93 -3.16 13.44 0.11
C SER A 93 -4.02 14.08 -0.98
N VAL A 94 -4.40 13.30 -1.98
CA VAL A 94 -5.22 13.74 -3.10
C VAL A 94 -6.21 12.65 -3.49
N TYR A 95 -7.29 13.04 -4.14
CA TYR A 95 -8.29 12.11 -4.64
C TYR A 95 -8.91 12.56 -5.96
N GLY A 96 -9.59 11.65 -6.62
CA GLY A 96 -10.35 11.90 -7.84
C GLY A 96 -11.60 11.04 -7.92
N VAL A 97 -12.55 11.51 -8.69
CA VAL A 97 -13.85 10.85 -8.90
C VAL A 97 -13.97 10.20 -10.27
N THR A 98 -12.98 10.43 -11.14
CA THR A 98 -12.92 9.88 -12.49
C THR A 98 -11.59 9.18 -12.76
N SER A 99 -11.60 8.14 -13.59
CA SER A 99 -10.39 7.35 -13.89
C SER A 99 -9.27 8.16 -14.58
N PRO A 100 -9.54 9.13 -15.47
CA PRO A 100 -8.47 9.95 -16.06
C PRO A 100 -7.81 10.90 -15.05
N ASP A 101 -8.58 11.42 -14.08
CA ASP A 101 -8.14 12.43 -13.12
C ASP A 101 -8.20 11.92 -11.69
N ILE A 102 -7.33 10.95 -11.39
CA ILE A 102 -7.29 10.32 -10.06
C ILE A 102 -6.76 11.24 -8.95
N ASN A 103 -6.12 12.35 -9.29
CA ASN A 103 -5.49 13.30 -8.39
C ASN A 103 -6.02 14.73 -8.56
N ALA A 104 -7.28 14.88 -8.97
CA ALA A 104 -7.86 16.18 -9.30
C ALA A 104 -8.05 17.10 -8.10
N TYR A 105 -8.29 16.53 -6.91
CA TYR A 105 -8.65 17.27 -5.70
C TYR A 105 -7.71 16.91 -4.54
N LYS A 106 -7.43 17.90 -3.71
CA LYS A 106 -6.74 17.66 -2.43
C LYS A 106 -7.73 17.15 -1.39
N ALA A 107 -7.22 16.40 -0.42
CA ALA A 107 -8.05 16.02 0.72
C ALA A 107 -8.63 17.26 1.43
N GLY A 108 -9.94 17.25 1.65
CA GLY A 108 -10.71 18.38 2.19
C GLY A 108 -11.34 19.29 1.12
N GLU A 109 -10.96 19.20 -0.14
CA GLU A 109 -11.67 19.90 -1.23
C GLU A 109 -12.93 19.12 -1.62
N THR A 110 -13.90 19.81 -2.21
CA THR A 110 -15.16 19.20 -2.69
C THR A 110 -15.05 18.94 -4.18
N ALA A 111 -15.36 17.74 -4.61
CA ALA A 111 -15.41 17.32 -5.99
C ALA A 111 -16.85 17.23 -6.50
N ASP A 112 -17.07 17.70 -7.72
CA ASP A 112 -18.36 17.56 -8.39
C ASP A 112 -18.52 16.17 -8.99
N LEU A 113 -19.65 15.54 -8.73
CA LEU A 113 -20.08 14.29 -9.31
C LEU A 113 -21.13 14.56 -10.41
N LYS A 114 -21.68 13.50 -10.94
CA LYS A 114 -22.79 13.59 -11.89
C LYS A 114 -24.08 14.00 -11.16
N ASP A 115 -25.02 14.53 -11.92
CA ASP A 115 -26.38 14.87 -11.48
C ASP A 115 -26.44 15.91 -10.34
N GLY A 116 -25.41 16.75 -10.24
CA GLY A 116 -25.31 17.81 -9.25
C GLY A 116 -24.91 17.31 -7.84
N ALA A 117 -24.57 16.06 -7.71
CA ALA A 117 -24.01 15.54 -6.46
C ALA A 117 -22.56 16.01 -6.26
N THR A 118 -22.16 16.13 -5.02
CA THR A 118 -20.79 16.48 -4.61
C THR A 118 -20.22 15.47 -3.62
N VAL A 119 -18.91 15.40 -3.54
CA VAL A 119 -18.23 14.58 -2.53
C VAL A 119 -17.02 15.30 -1.97
N THR A 120 -16.86 15.26 -0.66
CA THR A 120 -15.68 15.76 0.03
C THR A 120 -15.02 14.60 0.76
N VAL A 121 -13.73 14.40 0.51
CA VAL A 121 -12.94 13.34 1.16
C VAL A 121 -11.88 13.98 2.05
N GLN A 122 -11.87 13.60 3.32
CA GLN A 122 -10.93 14.11 4.32
C GLN A 122 -9.62 13.33 4.33
N VAL A 123 -8.58 13.90 4.95
CA VAL A 123 -7.24 13.30 5.08
C VAL A 123 -7.27 11.92 5.75
N ASN A 124 -8.17 11.70 6.71
CA ASN A 124 -8.33 10.45 7.46
C ASN A 124 -9.21 9.40 6.76
N GLY A 125 -9.70 9.70 5.55
CA GLY A 125 -10.57 8.82 4.79
C GLY A 125 -12.06 9.01 5.03
N ASP A 126 -12.47 9.86 5.95
CA ASP A 126 -13.87 10.22 6.10
C ASP A 126 -14.34 10.93 4.85
N TYR A 127 -15.54 10.61 4.42
CA TYR A 127 -16.16 11.27 3.28
C TYR A 127 -17.59 11.67 3.58
N ARG A 128 -18.02 12.71 2.91
CA ARG A 128 -19.41 13.17 2.86
C ARG A 128 -19.79 13.42 1.42
N MET A 129 -20.83 12.76 0.97
CA MET A 129 -21.41 12.90 -0.37
C MET A 129 -22.81 13.47 -0.23
N GLU A 130 -23.09 14.54 -0.96
CA GLU A 130 -24.35 15.29 -0.93
C GLU A 130 -24.96 15.31 -2.32
N SER A 131 -26.28 15.18 -2.41
CA SER A 131 -27.01 15.22 -3.67
C SER A 131 -28.37 15.89 -3.50
N PRO A 132 -28.75 16.77 -4.42
CA PRO A 132 -30.09 17.37 -4.43
C PRO A 132 -31.18 16.36 -4.85
N VAL A 133 -30.80 15.22 -5.40
CA VAL A 133 -31.71 14.17 -5.86
C VAL A 133 -31.39 12.88 -5.14
N GLU A 134 -32.41 12.08 -4.84
CA GLU A 134 -32.23 10.76 -4.25
C GLU A 134 -31.26 9.90 -5.09
N MET A 135 -30.20 9.47 -4.43
CA MET A 135 -29.18 8.65 -5.07
C MET A 135 -29.71 7.22 -5.24
N SER A 136 -29.50 6.66 -6.41
CA SER A 136 -29.94 5.32 -6.77
C SER A 136 -28.77 4.45 -7.21
N GLY A 137 -28.85 3.13 -6.93
CA GLY A 137 -27.82 2.17 -7.30
C GLY A 137 -27.58 1.11 -6.24
N ARG A 138 -26.92 0.02 -6.63
CA ARG A 138 -26.58 -1.09 -5.72
C ARG A 138 -25.21 -0.97 -5.10
N ARG A 139 -24.40 -0.02 -5.55
CA ARG A 139 -22.99 0.14 -5.12
C ARG A 139 -22.66 1.60 -4.98
N GLY A 140 -21.86 1.93 -3.98
CA GLY A 140 -21.32 3.26 -3.78
C GLY A 140 -20.46 3.76 -4.94
N SER A 141 -20.28 5.06 -4.99
CA SER A 141 -19.47 5.77 -5.98
C SER A 141 -17.99 5.35 -5.87
N ARG A 142 -17.32 5.27 -7.01
CA ARG A 142 -15.89 4.95 -7.05
C ARG A 142 -15.07 6.21 -6.79
N ILE A 143 -14.18 6.14 -5.83
CA ILE A 143 -13.24 7.20 -5.47
C ILE A 143 -11.82 6.65 -5.66
N PHE A 144 -11.00 7.38 -6.39
CA PHE A 144 -9.58 7.11 -6.54
C PHE A 144 -8.84 7.97 -5.53
N VAL A 145 -8.00 7.38 -4.69
CA VAL A 145 -7.26 8.12 -3.67
C VAL A 145 -5.78 7.80 -3.77
N THR A 146 -4.94 8.83 -3.65
CA THR A 146 -3.52 8.67 -3.38
C THR A 146 -3.33 8.84 -1.88
N ALA A 147 -2.97 7.75 -1.23
CA ALA A 147 -2.85 7.71 0.22
C ALA A 147 -1.46 7.25 0.65
N LYS A 148 -0.99 7.83 1.74
CA LYS A 148 0.24 7.42 2.41
C LYS A 148 -0.10 6.33 3.42
N THR A 149 0.33 5.11 3.11
CA THR A 149 0.09 3.93 3.94
C THR A 149 1.33 3.59 4.76
N PRO A 150 1.17 3.17 6.01
CA PRO A 150 2.28 2.65 6.81
C PRO A 150 2.89 1.39 6.19
N PRO A 151 4.12 1.03 6.55
CA PRO A 151 4.71 -0.23 6.11
C PRO A 151 3.93 -1.41 6.70
N GLU A 152 3.52 -2.33 5.84
CA GLU A 152 2.84 -3.56 6.24
C GLU A 152 3.72 -4.77 5.91
N PHE A 153 3.90 -5.65 6.88
CA PHE A 153 4.55 -6.93 6.71
C PHE A 153 3.53 -8.05 6.87
N THR A 154 3.48 -8.95 5.90
CA THR A 154 2.49 -10.03 5.85
C THR A 154 3.14 -11.37 5.52
N LEU A 155 2.57 -12.44 6.04
CA LEU A 155 2.90 -13.81 5.67
C LEU A 155 1.97 -14.37 4.59
N GLN A 156 1.10 -13.52 3.99
CA GLN A 156 0.10 -13.98 3.03
C GLN A 156 0.71 -14.62 1.79
N ASN A 157 1.87 -14.12 1.32
CA ASN A 157 2.58 -14.72 0.20
C ASN A 157 2.97 -16.18 0.51
N TYR A 158 3.46 -16.45 1.71
CA TYR A 158 3.80 -17.81 2.15
C TYR A 158 2.56 -18.68 2.31
N LYS A 159 1.47 -18.14 2.87
CA LYS A 159 0.20 -18.85 2.97
C LYS A 159 -0.34 -19.23 1.61
N ASN A 160 -0.32 -18.31 0.65
CA ASN A 160 -0.78 -18.55 -0.71
C ASN A 160 0.05 -19.63 -1.41
N VAL A 161 1.38 -19.62 -1.26
CA VAL A 161 2.26 -20.61 -1.91
C VAL A 161 2.17 -21.99 -1.24
N LEU A 162 2.14 -22.03 0.10
CA LEU A 162 2.20 -23.30 0.84
C LEU A 162 0.83 -23.99 0.97
N PHE A 163 -0.25 -23.19 1.09
CA PHE A 163 -1.56 -23.70 1.48
C PHE A 163 -2.69 -23.35 0.47
N ASP A 164 -2.34 -22.93 -0.75
CA ASP A 164 -3.34 -22.62 -1.77
C ASP A 164 -4.19 -23.88 -2.07
N PRO A 165 -5.49 -23.86 -1.78
CA PRO A 165 -6.37 -25.00 -1.99
C PRO A 165 -6.59 -25.32 -3.48
N SER A 166 -6.29 -24.41 -4.39
CA SER A 166 -6.35 -24.64 -5.84
C SER A 166 -5.21 -25.53 -6.35
N ASN A 167 -4.13 -25.61 -5.60
CA ASN A 167 -2.96 -26.42 -5.92
C ASN A 167 -3.08 -27.81 -5.24
N ARG A 168 -3.66 -28.78 -5.93
CA ARG A 168 -3.91 -30.16 -5.42
C ARG A 168 -2.65 -30.86 -4.90
N GLU A 169 -1.49 -30.43 -5.33
CA GLU A 169 -0.17 -30.94 -4.91
C GLU A 169 0.64 -29.90 -4.14
N GLY A 170 -0.02 -29.01 -3.41
CA GLY A 170 0.55 -27.85 -2.77
C GLY A 170 2.01 -28.04 -2.34
N MET A 171 2.82 -26.98 -2.51
CA MET A 171 4.26 -27.01 -2.27
C MET A 171 4.62 -27.51 -0.86
N ALA A 172 3.71 -27.34 0.12
CA ALA A 172 3.85 -27.94 1.45
C ALA A 172 3.90 -29.48 1.41
N LYS A 173 3.06 -30.12 0.56
CA LYS A 173 3.06 -31.56 0.41
C LYS A 173 4.34 -32.07 -0.23
N ALA A 174 4.86 -31.37 -1.25
CA ALA A 174 6.13 -31.69 -1.86
C ALA A 174 7.30 -31.54 -0.86
N PHE A 175 7.25 -30.50 -0.03
CA PHE A 175 8.30 -30.23 0.97
C PHE A 175 8.35 -31.29 2.08
N PHE A 176 7.20 -31.85 2.50
CA PHE A 176 7.14 -32.88 3.54
C PHE A 176 7.28 -34.31 3.00
N ASN A 177 7.21 -34.53 1.69
CA ASN A 177 7.32 -35.86 1.07
C ASN A 177 8.73 -36.14 0.55
N THR A 178 9.70 -35.25 0.77
CA THR A 178 11.14 -35.46 0.45
C THR A 178 11.88 -35.90 1.71
#